data_98f9d739fddbbd9622f7a5b54046027b
#
_entry.id   98f9d739fddbbd9622f7a5b54046027b
#
_cell.length_a   1.000
_cell.length_b   1.000
_cell.length_c   1.000
_cell.angle_alpha   90.00
_cell.angle_beta   90.00
_cell.angle_gamma   90.00
#
_symmetry.space_group_name_H-M   'P 1'
#
loop_
_entity.id
_entity.type
_entity.pdbx_description
1 polymer ?
#
loop_
_entity_poly.entity_id
_entity_poly.type
_entity_poly.pdbx_seq_one_letter_code
_entity_poly.pdbx_strand_id
1 'polypeptide(L)'
;MSVELTIRGNVGDTIRLNDVDFRGEKFKALNFSVASTQYKKQMVNGQEELVVERTNWYNCTYWSKDADVLYKNLQKGLPVTVIGSQKIGEYVSKQTGEVLPSYEVRASDVYLNLNSKRIDSII
;
A
#
# COMPACT_ATOMS: atom_id res chain seq x y z
N MET A 1 -17.73 12.89 -0.79
CA MET A 1 -16.72 13.25 0.22
C MET A 1 -15.62 12.21 0.23
N SER A 2 -14.37 12.63 0.13
CA SER A 2 -13.24 11.74 0.23
C SER A 2 -12.64 11.81 1.63
N VAL A 3 -12.13 10.67 2.10
CA VAL A 3 -11.41 10.60 3.35
C VAL A 3 -9.93 10.55 3.03
N GLU A 4 -9.18 11.53 3.52
CA GLU A 4 -7.73 11.51 3.39
C GLU A 4 -7.13 10.58 4.44
N LEU A 5 -6.09 9.87 4.04
CA LEU A 5 -5.40 8.99 4.94
C LEU A 5 -3.91 8.93 4.64
N THR A 6 -3.17 8.51 5.63
CA THR A 6 -1.73 8.27 5.52
C THR A 6 -1.47 6.84 5.95
N ILE A 7 -0.79 6.08 5.08
CA ILE A 7 -0.44 4.69 5.35
C ILE A 7 1.07 4.56 5.44
N ARG A 8 1.54 3.97 6.52
CA ARG A 8 2.94 3.58 6.66
C ARG A 8 3.04 2.06 6.58
N GLY A 9 3.86 1.56 5.69
CA GLY A 9 3.99 0.12 5.54
C GLY A 9 5.06 -0.25 4.53
N ASN A 10 4.95 -1.47 4.05
CA ASN A 10 5.91 -2.04 3.11
C ASN A 10 5.21 -2.46 1.83
N VAL A 11 5.84 -2.20 0.71
CA VAL A 11 5.30 -2.54 -0.61
C VAL A 11 5.22 -4.06 -0.74
N GLY A 12 4.08 -4.56 -1.24
CA GLY A 12 3.89 -5.96 -1.52
C GLY A 12 4.51 -6.39 -2.85
N ASP A 13 4.24 -7.62 -3.25
CA ASP A 13 4.83 -8.19 -4.46
C ASP A 13 4.05 -7.87 -5.75
N THR A 14 2.86 -7.33 -5.64
CA THR A 14 2.06 -6.94 -6.82
C THR A 14 2.30 -5.48 -7.15
N ILE A 15 3.03 -5.23 -8.22
CA ILE A 15 3.31 -3.87 -8.72
C ILE A 15 3.05 -3.88 -10.22
N ARG A 16 2.07 -3.10 -10.69
CA ARG A 16 1.65 -3.08 -12.09
C ARG A 16 1.51 -1.66 -12.61
N LEU A 17 2.06 -1.43 -13.81
CA LEU A 17 1.93 -0.16 -14.51
C LEU A 17 1.06 -0.37 -15.76
N ASN A 18 -0.02 0.39 -15.86
CA ASN A 18 -0.96 0.30 -16.98
C ASN A 18 -1.08 1.65 -17.68
N ASP A 19 -1.18 1.62 -19.00
CA ASP A 19 -1.48 2.82 -19.79
C ASP A 19 -2.99 3.04 -19.81
N VAL A 20 -3.41 4.30 -19.59
CA VAL A 20 -4.82 4.68 -19.56
C VAL A 20 -5.02 5.92 -20.43
N ASP A 21 -5.97 5.85 -21.36
CA ASP A 21 -6.41 6.99 -22.13
C ASP A 21 -7.62 7.63 -21.45
N PHE A 22 -7.51 8.92 -21.14
CA PHE A 22 -8.61 9.65 -20.51
C PHE A 22 -8.77 11.00 -21.20
N ARG A 23 -9.93 11.19 -21.83
CA ARG A 23 -10.27 12.43 -22.55
C ARG A 23 -9.22 12.87 -23.57
N GLY A 24 -8.67 11.89 -24.31
CA GLY A 24 -7.65 12.14 -25.31
C GLY A 24 -6.24 12.33 -24.78
N GLU A 25 -6.05 12.29 -23.47
CA GLU A 25 -4.73 12.36 -22.84
C GLU A 25 -4.28 10.98 -22.34
N LYS A 26 -2.98 10.76 -22.42
CA LYS A 26 -2.37 9.51 -21.97
C LYS A 26 -1.86 9.65 -20.56
N PHE A 27 -2.40 8.82 -19.67
CA PHE A 27 -1.96 8.70 -18.29
C PHE A 27 -1.44 7.29 -18.04
N LYS A 28 -0.73 7.13 -16.95
CA LYS A 28 -0.32 5.83 -16.46
C LYS A 28 -0.90 5.61 -15.07
N ALA A 29 -1.43 4.42 -14.85
CA ALA A 29 -1.95 4.02 -13.55
C ALA A 29 -1.01 2.99 -12.96
N LEU A 30 -0.38 3.33 -11.85
CA LEU A 30 0.49 2.44 -11.11
C LEU A 30 -0.31 1.83 -9.97
N ASN A 31 -0.47 0.52 -9.99
CA ASN A 31 -1.18 -0.23 -8.96
C ASN A 31 -0.16 -1.00 -8.13
N PHE A 32 -0.23 -0.83 -6.82
CA PHE A 32 0.66 -1.54 -5.90
C PHE A 32 -0.05 -1.77 -4.57
N SER A 33 0.39 -2.77 -3.84
CA SER A 33 -0.13 -3.06 -2.52
C SER A 33 0.84 -2.63 -1.44
N VAL A 34 0.29 -2.21 -0.29
CA VAL A 34 1.08 -1.84 0.89
C VAL A 34 0.53 -2.59 2.10
N ALA A 35 1.42 -3.29 2.77
CA ALA A 35 1.10 -3.97 4.02
C ALA A 35 1.45 -3.06 5.19
N SER A 36 0.45 -2.71 5.99
CA SER A 36 0.63 -1.97 7.22
C SER A 36 0.44 -2.91 8.39
N THR A 37 1.50 -3.14 9.15
CA THR A 37 1.50 -4.09 10.25
C THR A 37 1.39 -3.36 11.57
N GLN A 38 0.42 -3.79 12.38
CA GLN A 38 0.26 -3.31 13.75
C GLN A 38 0.87 -4.30 14.72
N TYR A 39 1.60 -3.78 15.69
CA TYR A 39 2.25 -4.57 16.72
C TYR A 39 1.64 -4.26 18.08
N LYS A 40 1.67 -5.24 18.96
CA LYS A 40 1.32 -5.05 20.36
C LYS A 40 2.42 -5.62 21.24
N LYS A 41 2.52 -5.10 22.45
CA LYS A 41 3.42 -5.63 23.46
C LYS A 41 2.76 -6.80 24.16
N GLN A 42 3.51 -7.89 24.31
CA GLN A 42 3.03 -9.09 24.96
C GLN A 42 4.15 -9.70 25.80
N MET A 43 3.79 -10.24 26.96
CA MET A 43 4.74 -10.98 27.79
C MET A 43 4.93 -12.38 27.25
N VAL A 44 6.16 -12.71 26.88
CA VAL A 44 6.54 -14.03 26.39
C VAL A 44 7.72 -14.51 27.22
N ASN A 45 7.54 -15.63 27.93
CA ASN A 45 8.57 -16.21 28.79
C ASN A 45 9.17 -15.21 29.79
N GLY A 46 8.32 -14.36 30.37
CA GLY A 46 8.74 -13.36 31.36
C GLY A 46 9.38 -12.10 30.81
N GLN A 47 9.47 -11.98 29.47
CA GLN A 47 10.01 -10.80 28.80
C GLN A 47 8.94 -10.13 27.93
N GLU A 48 9.02 -8.80 27.85
CA GLU A 48 8.12 -8.03 27.01
C GLU A 48 8.64 -8.06 25.58
N GLU A 49 7.79 -8.54 24.65
CA GLU A 49 8.13 -8.63 23.24
C GLU A 49 7.06 -7.94 22.38
N LEU A 50 7.47 -7.44 21.22
CA LEU A 50 6.56 -6.94 20.21
C LEU A 50 6.12 -8.10 19.33
N VAL A 51 4.82 -8.34 19.29
CA VAL A 51 4.23 -9.37 18.42
C VAL A 51 3.28 -8.72 17.42
N VAL A 52 3.13 -9.36 16.27
CA VAL A 52 2.22 -8.87 15.24
C VAL A 52 0.79 -9.05 15.73
N GLU A 53 0.05 -7.95 15.83
CA GLU A 53 -1.37 -7.98 16.14
C GLU A 53 -2.20 -8.27 14.90
N ARG A 54 -1.92 -7.54 13.82
CA ARG A 54 -2.55 -7.76 12.52
C ARG A 54 -1.79 -7.02 11.43
N THR A 55 -2.03 -7.45 10.19
CA THR A 55 -1.53 -6.78 9.00
C THR A 55 -2.72 -6.41 8.13
N ASN A 56 -2.80 -5.13 7.78
CA ASN A 56 -3.81 -4.62 6.85
C ASN A 56 -3.16 -4.39 5.49
N TRP A 57 -3.81 -4.87 4.45
CA TRP A 57 -3.35 -4.69 3.07
C TRP A 57 -4.18 -3.61 2.40
N TYR A 58 -3.50 -2.66 1.79
CA TYR A 58 -4.13 -1.57 1.04
C TYR A 58 -3.74 -1.67 -0.42
N ASN A 59 -4.74 -1.58 -1.29
CA ASN A 59 -4.51 -1.50 -2.73
C ASN A 59 -4.44 -0.03 -3.11
N CYS A 60 -3.27 0.38 -3.60
CA CYS A 60 -3.00 1.77 -3.93
C CYS A 60 -2.92 1.95 -5.45
N THR A 61 -3.47 3.05 -5.93
CA THR A 61 -3.37 3.44 -7.33
C THR A 61 -2.84 4.87 -7.42
N TYR A 62 -1.76 5.03 -8.15
CA TYR A 62 -1.16 6.34 -8.42
C TYR A 62 -1.34 6.67 -9.90
N TRP A 63 -2.07 7.74 -10.17
CA TRP A 63 -2.36 8.21 -11.52
C TRP A 63 -1.53 9.42 -11.85
N SER A 64 -0.68 9.32 -12.87
CA SER A 64 0.14 10.43 -13.31
C SER A 64 0.70 10.13 -14.70
N LYS A 65 1.02 11.17 -15.43
CA LYS A 65 1.77 11.01 -16.69
C LYS A 65 3.17 10.47 -16.42
N ASP A 66 3.70 10.70 -15.22
CA ASP A 66 5.05 10.30 -14.81
C ASP A 66 5.07 9.13 -13.82
N ALA A 67 4.02 8.31 -13.80
CA ALA A 67 3.96 7.17 -12.87
C ALA A 67 5.05 6.13 -13.12
N ASP A 68 5.65 6.11 -14.31
CA ASP A 68 6.77 5.23 -14.63
C ASP A 68 8.01 5.53 -13.78
N VAL A 69 8.20 6.78 -13.37
CA VAL A 69 9.31 7.15 -12.47
C VAL A 69 9.15 6.47 -11.12
N LEU A 70 7.94 6.51 -10.56
CA LEU A 70 7.65 5.81 -9.32
C LEU A 70 7.75 4.30 -9.49
N TYR A 71 7.24 3.77 -10.59
CA TYR A 71 7.31 2.34 -10.89
C TYR A 71 8.74 1.79 -10.89
N LYS A 72 9.67 2.54 -11.47
CA LYS A 72 11.09 2.13 -11.54
C LYS A 72 11.74 2.03 -10.17
N ASN A 73 11.23 2.76 -9.20
CA ASN A 73 11.82 2.85 -7.87
C ASN A 73 11.11 1.98 -6.83
N LEU A 74 9.89 1.53 -7.11
CA LEU A 74 9.18 0.64 -6.19
C LEU A 74 9.68 -0.78 -6.33
N GLN A 75 9.83 -1.45 -5.18
CA GLN A 75 10.13 -2.88 -5.14
C GLN A 75 9.52 -3.49 -3.89
N LYS A 76 9.28 -4.79 -3.92
CA LYS A 76 8.74 -5.54 -2.80
C LYS A 76 9.58 -5.32 -1.54
N GLY A 77 8.89 -5.06 -0.44
CA GLY A 77 9.52 -4.86 0.86
C GLY A 77 9.94 -3.44 1.15
N LEU A 78 9.90 -2.53 0.15
CA LEU A 78 10.32 -1.15 0.33
C LEU A 78 9.43 -0.45 1.36
N PRO A 79 10.01 0.18 2.41
CA PRO A 79 9.22 0.91 3.40
C PRO A 79 8.78 2.26 2.84
N VAL A 80 7.46 2.50 2.84
CA VAL A 80 6.88 3.69 2.24
C VAL A 80 5.84 4.34 3.15
N THR A 81 5.60 5.62 2.90
CA THR A 81 4.45 6.35 3.40
C THR A 81 3.62 6.79 2.21
N VAL A 82 2.36 6.39 2.17
CA VAL A 82 1.43 6.75 1.11
C VAL A 82 0.39 7.71 1.66
N ILE A 83 0.21 8.82 0.99
CA ILE A 83 -0.83 9.80 1.30
C ILE A 83 -1.83 9.77 0.16
N GLY A 84 -3.11 9.70 0.50
CA GLY A 84 -4.14 9.66 -0.52
C GLY A 84 -5.55 9.73 0.04
N SER A 85 -6.50 9.38 -0.82
CA SER A 85 -7.92 9.32 -0.49
C SER A 85 -8.37 7.88 -0.45
N GLN A 86 -9.16 7.54 0.55
CA GLN A 86 -9.69 6.19 0.69
C GLN A 86 -11.04 6.06 0.01
N LYS A 87 -11.19 4.99 -0.74
CA LYS A 87 -12.47 4.55 -1.28
C LYS A 87 -12.73 3.14 -0.78
N ILE A 88 -13.89 2.92 -0.17
CA ILE A 88 -14.29 1.60 0.28
C ILE A 88 -15.18 0.99 -0.80
N GLY A 89 -14.73 -0.11 -1.36
CA GLY A 89 -15.50 -0.92 -2.30
C GLY A 89 -15.89 -2.25 -1.67
N GLU A 90 -16.44 -3.11 -2.47
CA GLU A 90 -16.85 -4.45 -2.06
C GLU A 90 -16.37 -5.47 -3.06
N TYR A 91 -16.06 -6.66 -2.58
CA TYR A 91 -15.76 -7.80 -3.45
C TYR A 91 -16.37 -9.07 -2.87
N VAL A 92 -16.59 -10.05 -3.72
CA VAL A 92 -17.15 -11.34 -3.32
C VAL A 92 -15.99 -12.32 -3.14
N SER A 93 -15.89 -12.92 -1.95
CA SER A 93 -14.88 -13.93 -1.68
C SER A 93 -15.18 -15.19 -2.50
N LYS A 94 -14.19 -15.67 -3.24
CA LYS A 94 -14.31 -16.91 -4.02
C LYS A 94 -14.38 -18.15 -3.12
N GLN A 95 -13.89 -18.04 -1.90
CA GLN A 95 -13.85 -19.16 -0.96
C GLN A 95 -15.16 -19.32 -0.19
N THR A 96 -15.77 -18.21 0.24
CA THR A 96 -16.94 -18.22 1.12
C THR A 96 -18.20 -17.71 0.47
N GLY A 97 -18.11 -17.00 -0.66
CA GLY A 97 -19.24 -16.32 -1.30
C GLY A 97 -19.72 -15.08 -0.57
N GLU A 98 -19.03 -14.69 0.50
CA GLU A 98 -19.38 -13.51 1.27
C GLU A 98 -18.95 -12.23 0.58
N VAL A 99 -19.72 -11.15 0.79
CA VAL A 99 -19.34 -9.81 0.36
C VAL A 99 -18.46 -9.20 1.42
N LEU A 100 -17.22 -8.86 1.05
CA LEU A 100 -16.24 -8.31 1.95
C LEU A 100 -15.85 -6.90 1.51
N PRO A 101 -15.45 -6.02 2.47
CA PRO A 101 -14.97 -4.70 2.09
C PRO A 101 -13.61 -4.78 1.42
N SER A 102 -13.41 -3.94 0.42
CA SER A 102 -12.13 -3.78 -0.25
C SER A 102 -11.65 -2.36 0.02
N TYR A 103 -10.41 -2.23 0.50
CA TYR A 103 -9.82 -0.94 0.83
C TYR A 103 -8.93 -0.48 -0.32
N GLU A 104 -9.43 0.51 -1.06
CA GLU A 104 -8.73 1.08 -2.18
C GLU A 104 -8.27 2.50 -1.84
N VAL A 105 -7.03 2.81 -2.18
CA VAL A 105 -6.43 4.11 -1.91
C VAL A 105 -5.97 4.74 -3.22
N ARG A 106 -6.50 5.92 -3.49
CA ARG A 106 -6.00 6.73 -4.60
C ARG A 106 -4.87 7.58 -4.06
N ALA A 107 -3.64 7.16 -4.35
CA ALA A 107 -2.45 7.80 -3.82
C ALA A 107 -2.20 9.13 -4.52
N SER A 108 -1.92 10.16 -3.74
CA SER A 108 -1.44 11.45 -4.24
C SER A 108 0.07 11.58 -4.09
N ASP A 109 0.62 10.99 -3.05
CA ASP A 109 2.05 11.06 -2.73
C ASP A 109 2.54 9.73 -2.19
N VAL A 110 3.75 9.36 -2.57
CA VAL A 110 4.43 8.17 -2.07
C VAL A 110 5.85 8.56 -1.67
N TYR A 111 6.18 8.33 -0.41
CA TYR A 111 7.48 8.69 0.15
C TYR A 111 8.21 7.46 0.67
N LEU A 112 9.52 7.45 0.49
CA LEU A 112 10.39 6.43 1.05
C LEU A 112 10.67 6.72 2.52
N ASN A 113 10.48 5.73 3.40
CA ASN A 113 10.78 5.86 4.83
C ASN A 113 12.25 5.53 5.10
N LEU A 114 13.10 6.54 5.09
CA LEU A 114 14.55 6.36 5.31
C LEU A 114 14.90 5.93 6.73
N ASN A 115 14.01 6.16 7.68
CA ASN A 115 14.22 5.78 9.08
C ASN A 115 13.78 4.34 9.39
N SER A 116 13.35 3.60 8.38
CA SER A 116 13.02 2.19 8.57
C SER A 116 14.28 1.35 8.60
N LYS A 117 14.32 0.36 9.50
CA LYS A 117 15.44 -0.58 9.58
C LYS A 117 15.58 -1.44 8.32
N ARG A 118 14.52 -1.58 7.53
CA ARG A 118 14.55 -2.36 6.29
C ARG A 118 15.28 -1.67 5.15
N ILE A 119 15.45 -0.35 5.23
CA ILE A 119 16.02 0.41 4.12
C ILE A 119 17.45 -0.03 3.81
N ASP A 120 18.21 -0.39 4.83
CA ASP A 120 19.61 -0.80 4.67
C ASP A 120 19.76 -2.10 3.87
N SER A 121 18.74 -2.96 3.89
CA SER A 121 18.77 -4.23 3.15
C SER A 121 18.21 -4.11 1.73
N ILE A 122 17.58 -2.97 1.38
CA ILE A 122 16.90 -2.79 0.09
C ILE A 122 17.71 -1.90 -0.85
N ILE A 123 18.33 -0.86 -0.35
CA ILE A 123 19.09 0.12 -1.15
C ILE A 123 20.62 0.01 -0.97
#